data_e7a7529c1a702e19fbd4972081c293b8
#
_entry.id   e7a7529c1a702e19fbd4972081c293b8
#
_cell.length_a   1.000
_cell.length_b   1.000
_cell.length_c   1.000
_cell.angle_alpha   90.00
_cell.angle_beta   90.00
_cell.angle_gamma   90.00
#
_symmetry.space_group_name_H-M   'P 1'
#
loop_
_entity.id
_entity.type
_entity.pdbx_description
1 polymer ?
#
loop_
_entity_poly.entity_id
_entity_poly.type
_entity_poly.pdbx_seq_one_letter_code
_entity_poly.pdbx_strand_id
1 'polypeptide(L)'
;RIREQIHDNPNVGDWMADSEDDSFHTDNFAWGNARVRRKGYWNKEIEERWRKLKYELMDRRLSCFNCPKKCCIVISYPGRKRFGYKCFGKDTYHMAAFQELDFSYDILGVALDYGLDSYSTPQVIAFAIELYEAGILTDKDLPGFPSDVRERFFYLLERIVRREGIGDILANGVYWAARQVGNGAVEYDHNTVKKVEQVPIKLGKLNPIYFIMTATGEKMNITQIEGSFPQDPLPTREEREKFVKDWVAVPDEKFKKYFLEWEKRSEISIEAACAIADWNEIMHYVDDSVGLCAFLSSFTGQGGGMVGRSPYHINSIPHLISLAAGMDLDKDGLWEIARRNRNLVRAINVRRGMRREDEKPPEDHWRIRDPELETKLLDAYYEFKGWNNEGIPTKETLSKLGLDYVGQDLERRGIL
;
A
#
# COMPACT_ATOMS: atom_id res chain seq x y z
N ARG A 1 -16.44 -14.90 20.36
CA ARG A 1 -16.20 -13.42 20.32
C ARG A 1 -15.57 -12.97 19.01
N ILE A 2 -14.39 -13.48 18.61
CA ILE A 2 -13.76 -13.14 17.33
C ILE A 2 -14.63 -13.60 16.14
N ARG A 3 -15.22 -14.79 16.20
CA ARG A 3 -16.16 -15.28 15.16
C ARG A 3 -17.40 -14.41 15.04
N GLU A 4 -17.98 -13.96 16.15
CA GLU A 4 -19.16 -13.10 16.18
C GLU A 4 -18.83 -11.72 15.58
N GLN A 5 -17.72 -11.11 15.99
CA GLN A 5 -17.29 -9.82 15.44
C GLN A 5 -16.97 -9.85 13.94
N ILE A 6 -16.49 -10.98 13.44
CA ILE A 6 -16.12 -11.16 12.03
C ILE A 6 -17.32 -11.57 11.18
N HIS A 7 -18.23 -12.39 11.73
CA HIS A 7 -19.34 -12.96 10.98
C HIS A 7 -20.50 -11.99 10.78
N ASP A 8 -20.72 -11.11 11.74
CA ASP A 8 -21.90 -10.27 11.82
C ASP A 8 -21.65 -8.81 11.39
N ASN A 9 -20.39 -8.44 11.11
CA ASN A 9 -20.09 -7.13 10.55
C ASN A 9 -20.18 -7.16 9.01
N PRO A 10 -21.26 -6.62 8.42
CA PRO A 10 -21.43 -6.58 6.98
C PRO A 10 -20.37 -5.69 6.29
N ASN A 11 -19.76 -4.77 7.03
CA ASN A 11 -18.79 -3.78 6.54
C ASN A 11 -17.34 -4.26 6.57
N VAL A 12 -17.12 -5.53 6.92
CA VAL A 12 -15.77 -6.11 6.85
C VAL A 12 -15.24 -6.06 5.42
N GLY A 13 -14.30 -5.18 5.18
CA GLY A 13 -13.75 -4.90 3.86
C GLY A 13 -14.13 -3.52 3.30
N ASP A 14 -14.98 -2.77 3.94
CA ASP A 14 -15.45 -1.44 3.53
C ASP A 14 -14.84 -0.33 4.41
N TRP A 15 -13.54 -0.44 4.74
CA TRP A 15 -12.88 0.46 5.68
C TRP A 15 -12.91 1.94 5.26
N MET A 16 -13.00 2.20 3.96
CA MET A 16 -13.18 3.58 3.47
C MET A 16 -14.58 4.11 3.77
N ALA A 17 -15.54 3.21 3.97
CA ALA A 17 -16.91 3.55 4.29
C ALA A 17 -17.12 3.74 5.79
N ASP A 18 -16.30 3.13 6.62
CA ASP A 18 -16.43 3.17 8.08
C ASP A 18 -15.54 4.24 8.75
N SER A 19 -14.71 4.96 7.97
CA SER A 19 -13.91 6.03 8.53
C SER A 19 -14.77 7.29 8.66
N GLU A 20 -15.09 7.67 9.89
CA GLU A 20 -15.62 8.99 10.21
C GLU A 20 -14.55 10.10 10.06
N ASP A 21 -13.34 9.71 9.65
CA ASP A 21 -12.24 10.63 9.44
C ASP A 21 -12.48 11.43 8.16
N ASP A 22 -12.86 12.68 8.33
CA ASP A 22 -13.03 13.66 7.26
C ASP A 22 -11.79 13.77 6.35
N SER A 23 -10.63 13.25 6.77
CA SER A 23 -9.42 13.24 5.96
C SER A 23 -9.56 12.36 4.71
N PHE A 24 -10.40 11.33 4.72
CA PHE A 24 -10.72 10.50 3.57
C PHE A 24 -11.78 11.12 2.65
N HIS A 25 -12.57 12.04 3.15
CA HIS A 25 -13.71 12.64 2.46
C HIS A 25 -13.48 14.11 2.09
N THR A 26 -12.35 14.70 2.49
CA THR A 26 -12.05 16.11 2.28
C THR A 26 -11.03 16.33 1.18
N ASP A 27 -10.75 17.61 0.89
CA ASP A 27 -9.76 18.11 -0.06
C ASP A 27 -8.33 17.57 0.11
N ASN A 28 -8.08 16.81 1.13
CA ASN A 28 -6.76 16.27 1.46
C ASN A 28 -6.37 15.06 0.62
N PHE A 29 -7.31 14.49 -0.12
CA PHE A 29 -7.06 13.33 -0.99
C PHE A 29 -7.17 13.73 -2.46
N ALA A 30 -6.07 13.62 -3.16
CA ALA A 30 -6.05 13.49 -4.61
C ALA A 30 -5.81 12.02 -4.94
N TRP A 31 -6.59 11.48 -5.85
CA TRP A 31 -6.49 10.08 -6.25
C TRP A 31 -5.51 9.95 -7.42
N GLY A 32 -4.24 9.72 -7.17
CA GLY A 32 -3.20 9.38 -8.13
C GLY A 32 -3.45 9.79 -9.59
N ASN A 33 -3.26 8.89 -10.52
CA ASN A 33 -3.71 9.02 -11.91
C ASN A 33 -5.20 8.73 -12.07
N ALA A 34 -5.99 9.04 -11.07
CA ALA A 34 -7.43 8.98 -11.13
C ALA A 34 -7.98 10.34 -11.51
N ARG A 35 -9.06 10.36 -12.29
CA ARG A 35 -9.69 11.61 -12.74
C ARG A 35 -10.42 12.36 -11.62
N VAL A 36 -10.60 11.72 -10.48
CA VAL A 36 -11.26 12.29 -9.31
C VAL A 36 -10.30 13.21 -8.56
N ARG A 37 -10.07 14.39 -9.12
CA ARG A 37 -9.37 15.48 -8.44
C ARG A 37 -10.34 16.51 -7.86
N ARG A 38 -11.65 16.24 -7.93
CA ARG A 38 -12.66 17.21 -7.55
C ARG A 38 -12.91 17.13 -6.05
N LYS A 39 -12.82 18.29 -5.40
CA LYS A 39 -13.28 18.54 -4.06
C LYS A 39 -14.70 18.00 -3.87
N GLY A 40 -14.92 17.22 -2.81
CA GLY A 40 -16.24 16.74 -2.44
C GLY A 40 -16.85 15.70 -3.38
N TYR A 41 -16.05 15.07 -4.27
CA TYR A 41 -16.57 13.95 -5.07
C TYR A 41 -16.98 12.78 -4.19
N TRP A 42 -16.14 12.37 -3.25
CA TRP A 42 -16.48 11.36 -2.27
C TRP A 42 -17.28 11.98 -1.14
N ASN A 43 -18.52 11.60 -1.01
CA ASN A 43 -19.43 12.08 0.02
C ASN A 43 -20.35 10.94 0.49
N LYS A 44 -21.10 11.15 1.57
CA LYS A 44 -21.98 10.13 2.15
C LYS A 44 -23.00 9.56 1.16
N GLU A 45 -23.52 10.38 0.25
CA GLU A 45 -24.51 9.92 -0.76
C GLU A 45 -23.85 8.93 -1.75
N ILE A 46 -22.67 9.27 -2.26
CA ILE A 46 -21.92 8.39 -3.16
C ILE A 46 -21.52 7.11 -2.45
N GLU A 47 -21.09 7.20 -1.21
CA GLU A 47 -20.72 6.06 -0.38
C GLU A 47 -21.91 5.12 -0.15
N GLU A 48 -23.06 5.66 0.21
CA GLU A 48 -24.30 4.87 0.40
C GLU A 48 -24.75 4.20 -0.90
N ARG A 49 -24.71 4.93 -2.03
CA ARG A 49 -25.01 4.38 -3.35
C ARG A 49 -24.03 3.26 -3.75
N TRP A 50 -22.74 3.44 -3.53
CA TRP A 50 -21.72 2.43 -3.78
C TRP A 50 -21.94 1.20 -2.92
N ARG A 51 -22.19 1.38 -1.62
CA ARG A 51 -22.47 0.30 -0.69
C ARG A 51 -23.73 -0.48 -1.12
N LYS A 52 -24.79 0.21 -1.47
CA LYS A 52 -26.02 -0.40 -1.96
C LYS A 52 -25.76 -1.23 -3.21
N LEU A 53 -25.13 -0.66 -4.23
CA LEU A 53 -24.80 -1.36 -5.47
C LEU A 53 -23.91 -2.59 -5.22
N LYS A 54 -22.92 -2.48 -4.36
CA LYS A 54 -22.06 -3.59 -3.98
C LYS A 54 -22.84 -4.77 -3.41
N TYR A 55 -23.78 -4.50 -2.51
CA TYR A 55 -24.63 -5.55 -1.94
C TYR A 55 -25.63 -6.12 -2.93
N GLU A 56 -26.15 -5.33 -3.84
CA GLU A 56 -27.05 -5.78 -4.91
C GLU A 56 -26.32 -6.73 -5.88
N LEU A 57 -25.08 -6.45 -6.21
CA LEU A 57 -24.28 -7.25 -7.13
C LEU A 57 -23.57 -8.43 -6.45
N MET A 58 -23.48 -8.44 -5.14
CA MET A 58 -22.77 -9.47 -4.38
C MET A 58 -23.55 -10.79 -4.38
N ASP A 59 -22.98 -11.81 -5.03
CA ASP A 59 -23.51 -13.19 -5.00
C ASP A 59 -23.23 -13.86 -3.65
N ARG A 60 -21.98 -13.78 -3.19
CA ARG A 60 -21.55 -14.38 -1.92
C ARG A 60 -20.22 -13.85 -1.44
N ARG A 61 -19.92 -14.15 -0.17
CA ARG A 61 -18.60 -13.92 0.43
C ARG A 61 -17.82 -15.22 0.54
N LEU A 62 -16.51 -15.14 0.34
CA LEU A 62 -15.58 -16.23 0.49
C LEU A 62 -14.46 -15.86 1.46
N SER A 63 -13.85 -16.89 2.03
CA SER A 63 -12.65 -16.75 2.85
C SER A 63 -11.44 -17.32 2.14
N CYS A 64 -10.25 -16.86 2.51
CA CYS A 64 -9.04 -17.61 2.26
C CYS A 64 -9.08 -18.94 3.04
N PHE A 65 -8.24 -19.90 2.66
CA PHE A 65 -8.16 -21.19 3.33
C PHE A 65 -7.96 -21.01 4.84
N ASN A 66 -8.78 -21.67 5.63
CA ASN A 66 -8.81 -21.60 7.10
C ASN A 66 -8.99 -20.20 7.73
N CYS A 67 -9.28 -19.17 6.95
CA CYS A 67 -9.52 -17.84 7.47
C CYS A 67 -10.97 -17.69 7.92
N PRO A 68 -11.24 -17.26 9.17
CA PRO A 68 -12.60 -17.04 9.63
C PRO A 68 -13.26 -15.79 9.01
N LYS A 69 -12.45 -14.89 8.40
CA LYS A 69 -12.89 -13.63 7.83
C LYS A 69 -13.33 -13.82 6.39
N LYS A 70 -14.58 -13.50 6.10
CA LYS A 70 -15.15 -13.56 4.75
C LYS A 70 -14.96 -12.24 3.99
N CYS A 71 -13.71 -11.85 3.73
CA CYS A 71 -13.40 -10.58 3.07
C CYS A 71 -13.23 -10.67 1.54
N CYS A 72 -13.35 -11.86 0.96
CA CYS A 72 -13.42 -12.01 -0.48
C CYS A 72 -14.90 -11.91 -0.92
N ILE A 73 -15.15 -11.16 -1.98
CA ILE A 73 -16.49 -10.92 -2.51
C ILE A 73 -16.55 -11.51 -3.91
N VAL A 74 -17.64 -12.21 -4.19
CA VAL A 74 -17.99 -12.67 -5.53
C VAL A 74 -19.10 -11.78 -6.05
N ILE A 75 -18.88 -11.18 -7.20
CA ILE A 75 -19.79 -10.27 -7.88
C ILE A 75 -20.47 -11.00 -9.04
N SER A 76 -21.77 -10.79 -9.18
CA SER A 76 -22.57 -11.19 -10.33
C SER A 76 -23.01 -9.93 -11.07
N TYR A 77 -22.23 -9.54 -12.07
CA TYR A 77 -22.52 -8.35 -12.88
C TYR A 77 -23.27 -8.75 -14.16
N PRO A 78 -24.30 -8.02 -14.57
CA PRO A 78 -25.06 -8.33 -15.80
C PRO A 78 -24.15 -8.41 -17.04
N GLY A 79 -24.30 -9.47 -17.82
CA GLY A 79 -23.51 -9.66 -19.04
C GLY A 79 -22.06 -10.10 -18.85
N ARG A 80 -21.62 -10.33 -17.60
CA ARG A 80 -20.27 -10.81 -17.27
C ARG A 80 -20.30 -12.17 -16.59
N LYS A 81 -19.23 -12.92 -16.70
CA LYS A 81 -18.99 -14.05 -15.83
C LYS A 81 -18.87 -13.58 -14.39
N ARG A 82 -19.24 -14.43 -13.43
CA ARG A 82 -18.99 -14.15 -12.03
C ARG A 82 -17.48 -14.01 -11.80
N PHE A 83 -17.09 -12.99 -11.07
CA PHE A 83 -15.71 -12.76 -10.69
C PHE A 83 -15.59 -12.49 -9.20
N GLY A 84 -14.46 -12.85 -8.63
CA GLY A 84 -14.15 -12.62 -7.24
C GLY A 84 -12.98 -11.67 -7.10
N TYR A 85 -13.03 -10.82 -6.11
CA TYR A 85 -11.88 -10.04 -5.70
C TYR A 85 -11.66 -10.12 -4.20
N LYS A 86 -10.40 -9.98 -3.81
CA LYS A 86 -9.94 -10.15 -2.45
C LYS A 86 -9.48 -8.81 -1.90
N CYS A 87 -9.76 -8.64 -0.62
CA CYS A 87 -9.51 -7.41 0.11
C CYS A 87 -10.25 -6.22 -0.50
N PHE A 88 -10.46 -5.25 0.31
CA PHE A 88 -11.32 -4.11 0.04
C PHE A 88 -10.90 -3.22 -1.11
N GLY A 89 -11.83 -2.41 -1.52
CA GLY A 89 -11.60 -1.16 -2.21
C GLY A 89 -11.07 -1.27 -3.62
N LYS A 90 -10.89 -2.48 -4.20
CA LYS A 90 -10.47 -2.59 -5.59
C LYS A 90 -11.48 -2.00 -6.57
N ASP A 91 -12.75 -2.19 -6.28
CA ASP A 91 -13.86 -1.53 -6.97
C ASP A 91 -13.81 -0.01 -6.82
N THR A 92 -13.44 0.48 -5.63
CA THR A 92 -13.29 1.91 -5.36
C THR A 92 -12.21 2.56 -6.22
N TYR A 93 -11.11 1.87 -6.51
CA TYR A 93 -10.05 2.42 -7.37
C TYR A 93 -10.51 2.61 -8.81
N HIS A 94 -11.29 1.68 -9.34
CA HIS A 94 -11.88 1.82 -10.66
C HIS A 94 -12.92 2.96 -10.70
N MET A 95 -13.74 3.06 -9.67
CA MET A 95 -14.69 4.15 -9.52
C MET A 95 -13.98 5.51 -9.41
N ALA A 96 -12.93 5.59 -8.60
CA ALA A 96 -12.14 6.81 -8.45
C ALA A 96 -11.54 7.26 -9.78
N ALA A 97 -11.05 6.33 -10.59
CA ALA A 97 -10.50 6.63 -11.90
C ALA A 97 -11.54 7.17 -12.89
N PHE A 98 -12.79 6.71 -12.82
CA PHE A 98 -13.79 6.96 -13.87
C PHE A 98 -15.06 7.65 -13.40
N GLN A 99 -15.22 7.87 -12.10
CA GLN A 99 -16.36 8.60 -11.48
C GLN A 99 -17.75 7.97 -11.73
N GLU A 100 -17.80 6.69 -12.07
CA GLU A 100 -19.04 5.95 -12.31
C GLU A 100 -19.11 4.69 -11.49
N LEU A 101 -20.16 4.54 -10.67
CA LEU A 101 -20.28 3.47 -9.68
C LEU A 101 -20.45 2.10 -10.30
N ASP A 102 -21.41 1.93 -11.17
CA ASP A 102 -21.72 0.64 -11.80
C ASP A 102 -20.64 0.23 -12.80
N PHE A 103 -20.09 1.19 -13.52
CA PHE A 103 -19.00 0.98 -14.45
C PHE A 103 -17.75 0.41 -13.76
N SER A 104 -17.48 0.75 -12.51
CA SER A 104 -16.34 0.21 -11.77
C SER A 104 -16.34 -1.31 -11.66
N TYR A 105 -17.51 -1.93 -11.50
CA TYR A 105 -17.63 -3.39 -11.45
C TYR A 105 -17.48 -4.05 -12.82
N ASP A 106 -17.96 -3.40 -13.87
CA ASP A 106 -17.78 -3.89 -15.24
C ASP A 106 -16.30 -3.95 -15.62
N ILE A 107 -15.57 -2.85 -15.42
CA ILE A 107 -14.14 -2.79 -15.76
C ILE A 107 -13.29 -3.69 -14.87
N LEU A 108 -13.63 -3.80 -13.59
CA LEU A 108 -12.95 -4.72 -12.68
C LEU A 108 -13.10 -6.17 -13.15
N GLY A 109 -14.32 -6.56 -13.51
CA GLY A 109 -14.58 -7.90 -14.04
C GLY A 109 -13.78 -8.21 -15.30
N VAL A 110 -13.75 -7.29 -16.25
CA VAL A 110 -13.00 -7.47 -17.50
C VAL A 110 -11.49 -7.49 -17.27
N ALA A 111 -10.97 -6.59 -16.44
CA ALA A 111 -9.54 -6.57 -16.11
C ALA A 111 -9.11 -7.89 -15.46
N LEU A 112 -9.92 -8.44 -14.55
CA LEU A 112 -9.66 -9.74 -13.92
C LEU A 112 -9.75 -10.91 -14.91
N ASP A 113 -10.69 -10.89 -15.85
CA ASP A 113 -10.81 -11.92 -16.91
C ASP A 113 -9.55 -11.96 -17.78
N TYR A 114 -8.90 -10.82 -18.03
CA TYR A 114 -7.61 -10.74 -18.72
C TYR A 114 -6.39 -10.99 -17.83
N GLY A 115 -6.57 -11.17 -16.51
CA GLY A 115 -5.49 -11.36 -15.56
C GLY A 115 -4.66 -10.10 -15.30
N LEU A 116 -5.22 -8.92 -15.52
CA LEU A 116 -4.56 -7.64 -15.30
C LEU A 116 -4.61 -7.23 -13.82
N ASP A 117 -3.61 -6.48 -13.40
CA ASP A 117 -3.55 -5.92 -12.06
C ASP A 117 -4.64 -4.88 -11.84
N SER A 118 -5.42 -5.05 -10.77
CA SER A 118 -6.58 -4.20 -10.47
C SER A 118 -6.22 -2.84 -9.87
N TYR A 119 -4.96 -2.59 -9.50
CA TYR A 119 -4.49 -1.28 -9.07
C TYR A 119 -3.88 -0.48 -10.22
N SER A 120 -3.03 -1.13 -11.03
CA SER A 120 -2.33 -0.46 -12.12
C SER A 120 -3.25 -0.18 -13.31
N THR A 121 -4.11 -1.13 -13.67
CA THR A 121 -4.96 -1.00 -14.88
C THR A 121 -5.76 0.30 -14.95
N PRO A 122 -6.55 0.68 -13.92
CA PRO A 122 -7.32 1.93 -13.98
C PRO A 122 -6.42 3.16 -14.01
N GLN A 123 -5.25 3.12 -13.37
CA GLN A 123 -4.31 4.24 -13.33
C GLN A 123 -3.62 4.47 -14.67
N VAL A 124 -3.18 3.39 -15.32
CA VAL A 124 -2.58 3.45 -16.65
C VAL A 124 -3.57 3.99 -17.69
N ILE A 125 -4.81 3.54 -17.64
CA ILE A 125 -5.85 4.01 -18.56
C ILE A 125 -6.23 5.45 -18.27
N ALA A 126 -6.37 5.85 -17.01
CA ALA A 126 -6.62 7.24 -16.64
C ALA A 126 -5.47 8.16 -17.07
N PHE A 127 -4.22 7.72 -16.91
CA PHE A 127 -3.05 8.43 -17.41
C PHE A 127 -3.11 8.65 -18.92
N ALA A 128 -3.41 7.62 -19.71
CA ALA A 128 -3.52 7.76 -21.16
C ALA A 128 -4.63 8.72 -21.59
N ILE A 129 -5.76 8.73 -20.88
CA ILE A 129 -6.86 9.66 -21.11
C ILE A 129 -6.43 11.10 -20.79
N GLU A 130 -5.73 11.30 -19.66
CA GLU A 130 -5.18 12.61 -19.28
C GLU A 130 -4.21 13.14 -20.34
N LEU A 131 -3.31 12.30 -20.88
CA LEU A 131 -2.39 12.69 -21.95
C LEU A 131 -3.12 13.07 -23.24
N TYR A 132 -4.18 12.39 -23.58
CA TYR A 132 -5.00 12.73 -24.74
C TYR A 132 -5.73 14.07 -24.54
N GLU A 133 -6.31 14.28 -23.37
CA GLU A 133 -6.99 15.54 -23.02
C GLU A 133 -6.02 16.74 -22.96
N ALA A 134 -4.76 16.48 -22.62
CA ALA A 134 -3.68 17.47 -22.65
C ALA A 134 -3.07 17.70 -24.04
N GLY A 135 -3.48 16.91 -25.05
CA GLY A 135 -2.95 17.00 -26.40
C GLY A 135 -1.54 16.42 -26.60
N ILE A 136 -1.03 15.67 -25.60
CA ILE A 136 0.25 14.95 -25.67
C ILE A 136 0.09 13.70 -26.53
N LEU A 137 -1.00 12.95 -26.31
CA LEU A 137 -1.48 11.92 -27.24
C LEU A 137 -2.54 12.54 -28.14
N THR A 138 -2.57 12.11 -29.40
CA THR A 138 -3.44 12.67 -30.43
C THR A 138 -4.20 11.55 -31.16
N ASP A 139 -5.08 11.94 -32.09
CA ASP A 139 -5.78 10.98 -32.96
C ASP A 139 -4.82 10.13 -33.82
N LYS A 140 -3.56 10.57 -33.99
CA LYS A 140 -2.53 9.76 -34.65
C LYS A 140 -2.09 8.58 -33.79
N ASP A 141 -2.04 8.80 -32.47
CA ASP A 141 -1.65 7.79 -31.49
C ASP A 141 -2.85 6.90 -31.09
N LEU A 142 -4.03 7.47 -31.14
CA LEU A 142 -5.31 6.88 -30.73
C LEU A 142 -6.37 7.05 -31.83
N PRO A 143 -6.21 6.45 -33.01
CA PRO A 143 -7.14 6.63 -34.13
C PRO A 143 -8.55 6.14 -33.77
N GLY A 144 -9.54 7.02 -33.93
CA GLY A 144 -10.92 6.73 -33.59
C GLY A 144 -11.19 6.63 -32.07
N PHE A 145 -10.42 7.35 -31.26
CA PHE A 145 -10.61 7.37 -29.81
C PHE A 145 -12.00 7.89 -29.44
N PRO A 146 -12.79 7.13 -28.68
CA PRO A 146 -14.16 7.49 -28.37
C PRO A 146 -14.28 8.77 -27.54
N SER A 147 -15.46 9.38 -27.55
CA SER A 147 -15.77 10.51 -26.65
C SER A 147 -16.30 10.05 -25.30
N ASP A 148 -17.00 8.91 -25.25
CA ASP A 148 -17.55 8.33 -24.02
C ASP A 148 -16.45 7.68 -23.16
N VAL A 149 -16.49 7.91 -21.84
CA VAL A 149 -15.43 7.47 -20.93
C VAL A 149 -15.37 5.95 -20.81
N ARG A 150 -16.51 5.27 -20.85
CA ARG A 150 -16.58 3.81 -20.79
C ARG A 150 -16.01 3.18 -22.06
N GLU A 151 -16.38 3.73 -23.22
CA GLU A 151 -15.82 3.28 -24.50
C GLU A 151 -14.32 3.54 -24.59
N ARG A 152 -13.82 4.68 -24.06
CA ARG A 152 -12.38 4.98 -23.93
C ARG A 152 -11.64 3.93 -23.11
N PHE A 153 -12.24 3.50 -21.99
CA PHE A 153 -11.64 2.46 -21.16
C PHE A 153 -11.44 1.18 -21.96
N PHE A 154 -12.49 0.66 -22.59
CA PHE A 154 -12.40 -0.60 -23.34
C PHE A 154 -11.51 -0.48 -24.57
N TYR A 155 -11.51 0.64 -25.24
CA TYR A 155 -10.61 0.92 -26.35
C TYR A 155 -9.13 0.81 -25.94
N LEU A 156 -8.76 1.42 -24.82
CA LEU A 156 -7.39 1.35 -24.29
C LEU A 156 -7.07 -0.03 -23.71
N LEU A 157 -7.98 -0.62 -22.96
CA LEU A 157 -7.80 -1.94 -22.38
C LEU A 157 -7.52 -3.00 -23.46
N GLU A 158 -8.28 -3.00 -24.55
CA GLU A 158 -8.08 -3.95 -25.65
C GLU A 158 -6.69 -3.80 -26.29
N ARG A 159 -6.24 -2.56 -26.50
CA ARG A 159 -4.89 -2.28 -27.03
C ARG A 159 -3.79 -2.70 -26.07
N ILE A 160 -3.96 -2.46 -24.78
CA ILE A 160 -3.02 -2.92 -23.74
C ILE A 160 -2.91 -4.45 -23.76
N VAL A 161 -4.04 -5.14 -23.76
CA VAL A 161 -4.08 -6.61 -23.78
C VAL A 161 -3.42 -7.17 -25.02
N ARG A 162 -3.67 -6.58 -26.19
CA ARG A 162 -3.10 -7.02 -27.47
C ARG A 162 -1.70 -6.49 -27.73
N ARG A 163 -1.22 -5.55 -26.92
CA ARG A 163 0.03 -4.81 -27.14
C ARG A 163 0.09 -4.15 -28.51
N GLU A 164 -0.97 -3.46 -28.90
CA GLU A 164 -1.11 -2.81 -30.19
C GLU A 164 -0.90 -1.28 -30.08
N GLY A 165 0.02 -0.74 -30.88
CA GLY A 165 0.29 0.69 -30.93
C GLY A 165 0.65 1.26 -29.55
N ILE A 166 -0.05 2.31 -29.11
CA ILE A 166 0.15 2.92 -27.78
C ILE A 166 -0.09 1.91 -26.63
N GLY A 167 -0.91 0.87 -26.86
CA GLY A 167 -1.19 -0.15 -25.87
C GLY A 167 0.05 -0.95 -25.48
N ASP A 168 1.01 -1.16 -26.37
CA ASP A 168 2.27 -1.84 -26.03
C ASP A 168 3.12 -0.98 -25.08
N ILE A 169 3.11 0.33 -25.26
CA ILE A 169 3.77 1.28 -24.37
C ILE A 169 3.09 1.28 -22.98
N LEU A 170 1.76 1.41 -22.97
CA LEU A 170 0.94 1.48 -21.75
C LEU A 170 1.01 0.18 -20.94
N ALA A 171 1.14 -0.96 -21.58
CA ALA A 171 1.25 -2.26 -20.90
C ALA A 171 2.47 -2.40 -19.97
N ASN A 172 3.41 -1.46 -20.03
CA ASN A 172 4.60 -1.44 -19.16
C ASN A 172 4.38 -0.61 -17.87
N GLY A 173 3.22 -0.01 -17.68
CA GLY A 173 2.89 0.85 -16.54
C GLY A 173 3.20 2.33 -16.78
N VAL A 174 2.65 3.18 -15.90
CA VAL A 174 2.73 4.66 -16.04
C VAL A 174 4.16 5.17 -16.10
N TYR A 175 5.03 4.70 -15.19
CA TYR A 175 6.42 5.17 -15.14
C TYR A 175 7.15 5.02 -16.49
N TRP A 176 7.05 3.85 -17.10
CA TRP A 176 7.74 3.54 -18.35
C TRP A 176 7.02 4.18 -19.55
N ALA A 177 5.69 4.16 -19.53
CA ALA A 177 4.89 4.77 -20.57
C ALA A 177 5.15 6.27 -20.68
N ALA A 178 5.18 6.98 -19.56
CA ALA A 178 5.45 8.42 -19.52
C ALA A 178 6.81 8.78 -20.17
N ARG A 179 7.84 7.99 -19.90
CA ARG A 179 9.19 8.21 -20.45
C ARG A 179 9.27 7.86 -21.93
N GLN A 180 8.55 6.84 -22.34
CA GLN A 180 8.55 6.41 -23.75
C GLN A 180 7.70 7.31 -24.64
N VAL A 181 6.58 7.83 -24.15
CA VAL A 181 5.77 8.82 -24.84
C VAL A 181 6.54 10.13 -25.00
N GLY A 182 7.26 10.57 -23.96
CA GLY A 182 8.01 11.83 -24.00
C GLY A 182 7.09 13.05 -23.97
N ASN A 183 7.49 14.16 -24.58
CA ASN A 183 6.68 15.38 -24.75
C ASN A 183 6.05 15.92 -23.46
N GLY A 184 6.75 15.80 -22.32
CA GLY A 184 6.23 16.22 -21.01
C GLY A 184 5.29 15.23 -20.33
N ALA A 185 5.08 14.04 -20.88
CA ALA A 185 4.21 13.03 -20.28
C ALA A 185 4.62 12.61 -18.85
N VAL A 186 5.89 12.79 -18.48
CA VAL A 186 6.40 12.53 -17.13
C VAL A 186 5.72 13.39 -16.06
N GLU A 187 5.28 14.60 -16.42
CA GLU A 187 4.56 15.51 -15.51
C GLU A 187 3.17 14.99 -15.14
N TYR A 188 2.67 14.01 -15.89
CA TYR A 188 1.40 13.32 -15.65
C TYR A 188 1.55 12.00 -14.89
N ASP A 189 2.76 11.63 -14.53
CA ASP A 189 2.99 10.52 -13.61
C ASP A 189 2.79 11.01 -12.16
N HIS A 190 1.58 10.86 -11.65
CA HIS A 190 1.19 11.38 -10.35
C HIS A 190 1.34 10.38 -9.21
N ASN A 191 1.57 9.11 -9.49
CA ASN A 191 1.40 8.08 -8.45
C ASN A 191 2.38 6.90 -8.51
N THR A 192 3.48 7.00 -9.23
CA THR A 192 4.47 5.92 -9.20
C THR A 192 5.54 6.15 -8.14
N VAL A 193 5.89 5.10 -7.41
CA VAL A 193 7.07 5.02 -6.55
C VAL A 193 7.79 3.73 -6.90
N LYS A 194 9.12 3.77 -7.01
CA LYS A 194 9.91 2.61 -7.45
C LYS A 194 9.45 2.03 -8.80
N LYS A 195 9.05 2.91 -9.69
CA LYS A 195 8.62 2.59 -11.07
C LYS A 195 7.32 1.78 -11.17
N VAL A 196 6.52 1.77 -10.11
CA VAL A 196 5.25 1.03 -10.03
C VAL A 196 4.17 1.93 -9.45
N GLU A 197 2.95 1.81 -9.97
CA GLU A 197 1.78 2.52 -9.46
C GLU A 197 1.52 2.15 -8.01
N GLN A 198 1.29 3.15 -7.19
CA GLN A 198 0.89 2.98 -5.80
C GLN A 198 -0.63 2.99 -5.66
N VAL A 199 -1.12 2.69 -4.45
CA VAL A 199 -2.51 2.97 -4.10
C VAL A 199 -2.79 4.44 -4.45
N PRO A 200 -3.84 4.74 -5.22
CA PRO A 200 -4.07 6.09 -5.74
C PRO A 200 -4.61 7.07 -4.70
N ILE A 201 -4.11 7.03 -3.50
CA ILE A 201 -4.49 7.89 -2.38
C ILE A 201 -3.37 8.87 -2.12
N LYS A 202 -3.69 10.15 -2.18
CA LYS A 202 -2.77 11.26 -1.90
C LYS A 202 -3.06 11.84 -0.52
N LEU A 203 -2.05 11.89 0.32
CA LEU A 203 -2.13 12.55 1.61
C LEU A 203 -1.97 14.07 1.44
N GLY A 204 -2.74 14.85 2.19
CA GLY A 204 -2.71 16.32 2.07
C GLY A 204 -1.37 16.92 2.46
N LYS A 205 -0.82 16.50 3.58
CA LYS A 205 0.46 16.98 4.12
C LYS A 205 1.41 15.83 4.35
N LEU A 206 2.70 16.07 4.11
CA LEU A 206 3.75 15.14 4.45
C LEU A 206 3.64 14.70 5.92
N ASN A 207 3.55 13.40 6.13
CA ASN A 207 3.68 12.76 7.43
C ASN A 207 5.02 12.00 7.46
N PRO A 208 5.95 12.32 8.36
CA PRO A 208 7.28 11.71 8.37
C PRO A 208 7.27 10.19 8.45
N ILE A 209 6.39 9.59 9.25
CA ILE A 209 6.31 8.13 9.39
C ILE A 209 5.82 7.52 8.07
N TYR A 210 4.73 8.04 7.50
CA TYR A 210 4.17 7.54 6.26
C TYR A 210 5.10 7.76 5.06
N PHE A 211 5.84 8.87 5.05
CA PHE A 211 6.85 9.11 4.03
C PHE A 211 7.91 8.01 4.07
N ILE A 212 8.50 7.73 5.22
CA ILE A 212 9.51 6.69 5.38
C ILE A 212 8.95 5.34 4.89
N MET A 213 7.77 4.94 5.35
CA MET A 213 7.16 3.66 4.99
C MET A 213 6.85 3.57 3.49
N THR A 214 6.37 4.65 2.87
CA THR A 214 6.08 4.67 1.44
C THR A 214 7.35 4.67 0.60
N ALA A 215 8.32 5.53 0.96
CA ALA A 215 9.56 5.67 0.21
C ALA A 215 10.43 4.42 0.31
N THR A 216 10.59 3.84 1.50
CA THR A 216 11.51 2.72 1.73
C THR A 216 10.85 1.34 1.71
N GLY A 217 9.52 1.24 1.68
CA GLY A 217 8.79 -0.02 1.60
C GLY A 217 9.18 -0.82 0.35
N GLU A 218 9.39 -2.12 0.49
CA GLU A 218 9.83 -2.98 -0.61
C GLU A 218 8.69 -3.49 -1.47
N LYS A 219 7.49 -3.33 -0.98
CA LYS A 219 6.26 -3.74 -1.65
C LYS A 219 5.41 -2.51 -1.93
N MET A 220 4.78 -2.47 -3.08
CA MET A 220 3.67 -1.59 -3.32
C MET A 220 2.52 -2.06 -2.45
N ASN A 221 2.41 -1.55 -1.23
CA ASN A 221 1.41 -2.10 -0.36
C ASN A 221 0.92 -1.10 0.69
N ILE A 222 -0.38 -0.92 0.69
CA ILE A 222 -1.12 -0.26 1.74
C ILE A 222 -0.81 -0.85 3.13
N THR A 223 -0.57 -2.15 3.21
CA THR A 223 -0.27 -2.83 4.47
C THR A 223 1.06 -2.44 5.11
N GLN A 224 2.00 -1.89 4.36
CA GLN A 224 3.23 -1.35 4.93
C GLN A 224 3.09 0.11 5.36
N ILE A 225 2.12 0.82 4.78
CA ILE A 225 1.83 2.21 5.10
C ILE A 225 0.89 2.29 6.30
N GLU A 226 -0.02 1.33 6.42
CA GLU A 226 -0.99 1.32 7.50
C GLU A 226 -0.44 0.65 8.75
N GLY A 227 -0.59 1.34 9.87
CA GLY A 227 0.20 1.09 11.05
C GLY A 227 -0.37 0.07 12.02
N SER A 228 0.52 -0.67 12.62
CA SER A 228 0.28 -1.39 13.87
C SER A 228 0.28 -0.44 15.09
N PHE A 229 0.39 0.85 14.86
CA PHE A 229 0.40 1.91 15.87
C PHE A 229 -0.77 2.87 15.66
N PRO A 230 -1.18 3.65 16.67
CA PRO A 230 -2.15 4.71 16.51
C PRO A 230 -1.66 5.76 15.50
N GLN A 231 -2.52 6.22 14.61
CA GLN A 231 -2.16 7.25 13.61
C GLN A 231 -1.87 8.61 14.25
N ASP A 232 -2.57 8.90 15.35
CA ASP A 232 -2.30 10.04 16.19
C ASP A 232 -1.74 9.59 17.53
N PRO A 233 -0.90 10.42 18.17
CA PRO A 233 -0.40 10.09 19.49
C PRO A 233 -1.56 9.97 20.48
N LEU A 234 -1.49 8.95 21.33
CA LEU A 234 -2.47 8.81 22.40
C LEU A 234 -2.34 9.99 23.37
N PRO A 235 -3.47 10.57 23.80
CA PRO A 235 -3.50 11.86 24.51
C PRO A 235 -2.63 11.88 25.77
N THR A 236 -2.69 10.83 26.57
CA THR A 236 -1.99 10.77 27.84
C THR A 236 -0.80 9.81 27.81
N ARG A 237 0.18 10.06 28.65
CA ARG A 237 1.32 9.16 28.85
C ARG A 237 0.85 7.78 29.35
N GLU A 238 -0.13 7.76 30.21
CA GLU A 238 -0.70 6.51 30.74
C GLU A 238 -1.30 5.64 29.63
N GLU A 239 -2.03 6.24 28.67
CA GLU A 239 -2.55 5.51 27.50
C GLU A 239 -1.44 5.01 26.60
N ARG A 240 -0.38 5.78 26.41
CA ARG A 240 0.80 5.36 25.65
C ARG A 240 1.54 4.19 26.35
N GLU A 241 1.72 4.27 27.66
CA GLU A 241 2.32 3.19 28.45
C GLU A 241 1.45 1.91 28.40
N LYS A 242 0.13 2.09 28.52
CA LYS A 242 -0.81 0.97 28.37
C LYS A 242 -0.75 0.36 26.98
N PHE A 243 -0.65 1.18 25.92
CA PHE A 243 -0.48 0.66 24.57
C PHE A 243 0.81 -0.15 24.44
N VAL A 244 1.93 0.41 24.89
CA VAL A 244 3.22 -0.33 24.84
C VAL A 244 3.13 -1.64 25.60
N LYS A 245 2.53 -1.65 26.77
CA LYS A 245 2.36 -2.86 27.58
C LYS A 245 1.48 -3.90 26.92
N ASP A 246 0.35 -3.49 26.36
CA ASP A 246 -0.70 -4.40 25.91
C ASP A 246 -0.54 -4.80 24.44
N TRP A 247 0.15 -3.98 23.62
CA TRP A 247 0.18 -4.12 22.17
C TRP A 247 1.58 -4.32 21.58
N VAL A 248 2.61 -3.88 22.28
CA VAL A 248 4.00 -3.99 21.84
C VAL A 248 4.61 -5.23 22.47
N ALA A 249 4.52 -6.35 21.79
CA ALA A 249 4.96 -7.63 22.31
C ALA A 249 6.47 -7.79 22.35
N VAL A 250 7.18 -7.13 21.42
CA VAL A 250 8.64 -7.07 21.45
C VAL A 250 9.03 -5.64 21.82
N PRO A 251 9.65 -5.45 22.97
CA PRO A 251 10.12 -4.16 23.38
C PRO A 251 11.37 -3.79 22.55
N ASP A 252 11.14 -3.17 21.42
CA ASP A 252 12.18 -2.36 20.81
C ASP A 252 12.31 -1.10 21.68
N GLU A 253 13.43 -0.99 22.41
CA GLU A 253 13.61 0.10 23.38
C GLU A 253 13.62 1.48 22.72
N LYS A 254 14.04 1.55 21.44
CA LYS A 254 13.96 2.80 20.68
C LYS A 254 12.50 3.15 20.38
N PHE A 255 11.72 2.20 19.85
CA PHE A 255 10.28 2.42 19.62
C PHE A 255 9.59 2.84 20.92
N LYS A 256 9.79 2.09 21.99
CA LYS A 256 9.17 2.36 23.30
C LYS A 256 9.48 3.78 23.79
N LYS A 257 10.75 4.18 23.78
CA LYS A 257 11.19 5.52 24.17
C LYS A 257 10.44 6.58 23.37
N TYR A 258 10.57 6.56 22.08
CA TYR A 258 10.03 7.59 21.21
C TYR A 258 8.51 7.58 21.14
N PHE A 259 7.88 6.43 21.21
CA PHE A 259 6.42 6.32 21.24
C PHE A 259 5.84 6.93 22.52
N LEU A 260 6.49 6.72 23.65
CA LEU A 260 6.04 7.32 24.93
C LEU A 260 6.21 8.84 24.97
N GLU A 261 7.18 9.37 24.26
CA GLU A 261 7.46 10.80 24.15
C GLU A 261 6.65 11.51 23.04
N TRP A 262 5.99 10.74 22.18
CA TRP A 262 5.22 11.30 21.05
C TRP A 262 3.88 11.87 21.52
N GLU A 263 3.83 13.18 21.71
CA GLU A 263 2.65 13.89 22.25
C GLU A 263 1.80 14.56 21.18
N LYS A 264 2.40 15.00 20.08
CA LYS A 264 1.71 15.67 18.99
C LYS A 264 2.22 15.20 17.63
N ARG A 265 1.29 14.94 16.74
CA ARG A 265 1.59 14.49 15.36
C ARG A 265 2.50 15.47 14.61
N SER A 266 2.31 16.77 14.81
CA SER A 266 3.09 17.82 14.15
C SER A 266 4.50 18.04 14.72
N GLU A 267 4.80 17.45 15.88
CA GLU A 267 6.05 17.66 16.62
C GLU A 267 6.88 16.38 16.70
N ILE A 268 6.63 15.41 15.81
CA ILE A 268 7.41 14.19 15.78
C ILE A 268 8.85 14.46 15.34
N SER A 269 9.82 14.00 16.12
CA SER A 269 11.23 14.08 15.72
C SER A 269 11.56 13.09 14.62
N ILE A 270 12.64 13.33 13.88
CA ILE A 270 13.12 12.43 12.82
C ILE A 270 13.43 11.04 13.40
N GLU A 271 14.06 11.00 14.56
CA GLU A 271 14.40 9.75 15.26
C GLU A 271 13.17 8.98 15.68
N ALA A 272 12.15 9.69 16.19
CA ALA A 272 10.87 9.08 16.54
C ALA A 272 10.16 8.51 15.29
N ALA A 273 10.14 9.26 14.20
CA ALA A 273 9.56 8.80 12.94
C ALA A 273 10.27 7.54 12.43
N CYS A 274 11.61 7.50 12.47
CA CYS A 274 12.39 6.32 12.08
C CYS A 274 12.08 5.10 12.96
N ALA A 275 12.05 5.29 14.29
CA ALA A 275 11.81 4.19 15.22
C ALA A 275 10.40 3.61 15.09
N ILE A 276 9.38 4.47 14.93
CA ILE A 276 7.99 4.03 14.77
C ILE A 276 7.79 3.36 13.41
N ALA A 277 8.36 3.92 12.35
CA ALA A 277 8.30 3.32 11.02
C ALA A 277 8.96 1.94 10.98
N ASP A 278 10.16 1.80 11.56
CA ASP A 278 10.87 0.53 11.63
C ASP A 278 10.09 -0.53 12.43
N TRP A 279 9.58 -0.17 13.58
CA TRP A 279 8.77 -1.09 14.38
C TRP A 279 7.55 -1.58 13.61
N ASN A 280 6.82 -0.66 12.97
CA ASN A 280 5.67 -0.99 12.14
C ASN A 280 6.03 -1.93 10.97
N GLU A 281 7.11 -1.61 10.28
CA GLU A 281 7.60 -2.43 9.17
C GLU A 281 7.96 -3.85 9.62
N ILE A 282 8.67 -3.99 10.72
CA ILE A 282 9.07 -5.31 11.23
C ILE A 282 7.85 -6.12 11.69
N MET A 283 6.83 -5.49 12.27
CA MET A 283 5.56 -6.16 12.58
C MET A 283 4.90 -6.78 11.33
N HIS A 284 4.91 -6.08 10.21
CA HIS A 284 4.43 -6.63 8.95
C HIS A 284 5.28 -7.79 8.43
N TYR A 285 6.59 -7.71 8.62
CA TYR A 285 7.49 -8.82 8.26
C TYR A 285 7.35 -10.04 9.18
N VAL A 286 6.91 -9.86 10.43
CA VAL A 286 6.49 -11.00 11.29
C VAL A 286 5.31 -11.71 10.64
N ASP A 287 4.26 -10.99 10.26
CA ASP A 287 3.10 -11.58 9.59
C ASP A 287 3.47 -12.30 8.29
N ASP A 288 4.25 -11.66 7.45
CA ASP A 288 4.74 -12.23 6.19
C ASP A 288 5.58 -13.49 6.41
N SER A 289 6.41 -13.51 7.45
CA SER A 289 7.29 -14.65 7.77
C SER A 289 6.53 -15.90 8.16
N VAL A 290 5.35 -15.75 8.75
CA VAL A 290 4.51 -16.85 9.23
C VAL A 290 3.26 -17.08 8.38
N GLY A 291 3.11 -16.32 7.29
CA GLY A 291 1.98 -16.45 6.37
C GLY A 291 0.65 -15.95 6.94
N LEU A 292 0.67 -15.01 7.87
CA LEU A 292 -0.52 -14.37 8.39
C LEU A 292 -0.93 -13.19 7.50
N CYS A 293 -2.23 -12.92 7.50
CA CYS A 293 -2.75 -11.74 6.83
C CYS A 293 -2.62 -10.53 7.78
N ALA A 294 -1.92 -9.48 7.34
CA ALA A 294 -1.75 -8.26 8.12
C ALA A 294 -3.08 -7.65 8.58
N PHE A 295 -4.13 -7.76 7.78
CA PHE A 295 -5.48 -7.31 8.16
C PHE A 295 -6.14 -8.11 9.27
N LEU A 296 -5.58 -9.24 9.64
CA LEU A 296 -6.04 -10.04 10.79
C LEU A 296 -5.13 -9.92 12.02
N SER A 297 -3.92 -9.45 11.83
CA SER A 297 -2.89 -9.48 12.86
C SER A 297 -2.30 -8.12 13.16
N SER A 298 -1.32 -7.66 12.38
CA SER A 298 -0.56 -6.44 12.69
C SER A 298 -1.30 -5.15 12.32
N PHE A 299 -2.25 -5.22 11.43
CA PHE A 299 -3.03 -4.05 11.02
C PHE A 299 -3.98 -3.61 12.13
N THR A 300 -3.53 -2.66 12.92
CA THR A 300 -4.33 -2.05 13.98
C THR A 300 -4.95 -0.72 13.56
N GLY A 301 -4.83 -0.37 12.30
CA GLY A 301 -5.21 0.92 11.73
C GLY A 301 -6.41 1.59 12.37
N GLN A 302 -6.70 2.79 12.02
CA GLN A 302 -7.77 3.59 12.60
C GLN A 302 -9.03 2.79 12.90
N GLY A 303 -9.58 2.96 14.08
CA GLY A 303 -10.82 2.31 14.45
C GLY A 303 -10.75 0.85 14.90
N GLY A 304 -9.55 0.30 15.07
CA GLY A 304 -9.40 -1.01 15.69
C GLY A 304 -9.28 -2.19 14.74
N GLY A 305 -8.83 -1.93 13.51
CA GLY A 305 -8.62 -2.98 12.53
C GLY A 305 -9.91 -3.76 12.21
N MET A 306 -9.90 -4.51 11.15
CA MET A 306 -11.08 -5.26 10.74
C MET A 306 -11.51 -6.39 11.70
N VAL A 307 -10.74 -6.69 12.73
CA VAL A 307 -10.98 -7.82 13.64
C VAL A 307 -10.95 -7.44 15.11
N GLY A 308 -10.76 -6.17 15.41
CA GLY A 308 -10.43 -5.76 16.76
C GLY A 308 -9.01 -6.19 17.14
N ARG A 309 -8.40 -5.44 17.99
CA ARG A 309 -7.02 -5.63 18.41
C ARG A 309 -6.86 -6.95 19.15
N SER A 310 -5.94 -7.79 18.71
CA SER A 310 -5.46 -8.92 19.49
C SER A 310 -4.03 -8.64 19.94
N PRO A 311 -3.82 -8.17 21.18
CA PRO A 311 -2.48 -7.86 21.67
C PRO A 311 -1.61 -9.12 21.86
N TYR A 312 -2.20 -10.28 21.68
CA TYR A 312 -1.56 -11.55 22.05
C TYR A 312 -1.04 -12.36 20.87
N HIS A 313 -1.30 -11.96 19.62
CA HIS A 313 -0.93 -12.79 18.49
C HIS A 313 0.59 -13.01 18.41
N ILE A 314 1.37 -11.93 18.51
CA ILE A 314 2.84 -12.03 18.44
C ILE A 314 3.44 -12.76 19.66
N ASN A 315 2.79 -12.71 20.82
CA ASN A 315 3.20 -13.49 21.98
C ASN A 315 2.91 -14.99 21.81
N SER A 316 1.89 -15.32 21.04
CA SER A 316 1.46 -16.71 20.81
C SER A 316 2.13 -17.34 19.59
N ILE A 317 2.55 -16.55 18.60
CA ILE A 317 3.16 -17.06 17.36
C ILE A 317 4.38 -17.92 17.61
N PRO A 318 5.39 -17.52 18.42
CA PRO A 318 6.57 -18.36 18.67
C PRO A 318 6.18 -19.71 19.25
N HIS A 319 5.28 -19.73 20.23
CA HIS A 319 4.80 -20.97 20.83
C HIS A 319 4.07 -21.87 19.83
N LEU A 320 3.23 -21.31 18.97
CA LEU A 320 2.54 -22.06 17.92
C LEU A 320 3.52 -22.64 16.90
N ILE A 321 4.55 -21.89 16.52
CA ILE A 321 5.60 -22.37 15.61
C ILE A 321 6.40 -23.49 16.28
N SER A 322 6.77 -23.32 17.56
CA SER A 322 7.48 -24.35 18.31
C SER A 322 6.70 -25.66 18.36
N LEU A 323 5.40 -25.60 18.63
CA LEU A 323 4.54 -26.78 18.63
C LEU A 323 4.34 -27.41 17.25
N ALA A 324 4.24 -26.60 16.21
CA ALA A 324 3.94 -27.08 14.86
C ALA A 324 5.17 -27.58 14.11
N ALA A 325 6.33 -26.93 14.29
CA ALA A 325 7.54 -27.20 13.55
C ALA A 325 8.70 -27.78 14.38
N GLY A 326 8.51 -27.89 15.68
CA GLY A 326 9.58 -28.37 16.59
C GLY A 326 10.74 -27.38 16.71
N MET A 327 10.54 -26.11 16.39
CA MET A 327 11.55 -25.07 16.50
C MET A 327 11.52 -24.47 17.90
N ASP A 328 12.67 -24.33 18.53
CA ASP A 328 12.80 -23.55 19.76
C ASP A 328 12.89 -22.07 19.38
N LEU A 329 11.79 -21.37 19.46
CA LEU A 329 11.64 -19.98 19.02
C LEU A 329 10.96 -19.15 20.11
N ASP A 330 11.56 -18.04 20.45
CA ASP A 330 10.97 -17.01 21.31
C ASP A 330 10.59 -15.75 20.51
N LYS A 331 10.14 -14.72 21.21
CA LYS A 331 9.73 -13.45 20.56
C LYS A 331 10.90 -12.73 19.91
N ASP A 332 12.05 -12.74 20.56
CA ASP A 332 13.22 -12.03 20.07
C ASP A 332 13.76 -12.71 18.81
N GLY A 333 13.78 -14.05 18.82
CA GLY A 333 14.12 -14.84 17.63
C GLY A 333 13.16 -14.59 16.45
N LEU A 334 11.85 -14.51 16.72
CA LEU A 334 10.88 -14.19 15.68
C LEU A 334 11.10 -12.76 15.11
N TRP A 335 11.41 -11.81 15.97
CA TRP A 335 11.71 -10.43 15.58
C TRP A 335 12.98 -10.35 14.75
N GLU A 336 14.01 -11.11 15.12
CA GLU A 336 15.24 -11.21 14.35
C GLU A 336 15.02 -11.84 12.96
N ILE A 337 14.19 -12.88 12.86
CA ILE A 337 13.78 -13.46 11.58
C ILE A 337 13.10 -12.41 10.69
N ALA A 338 12.19 -11.63 11.24
CA ALA A 338 11.53 -10.57 10.50
C ALA A 338 12.52 -9.48 10.01
N ARG A 339 13.47 -9.07 10.85
CA ARG A 339 14.55 -8.15 10.46
C ARG A 339 15.44 -8.73 9.37
N ARG A 340 15.79 -9.99 9.45
CA ARG A 340 16.54 -10.71 8.42
C ARG A 340 15.80 -10.73 7.10
N ASN A 341 14.52 -11.09 7.11
CA ASN A 341 13.68 -11.13 5.91
C ASN A 341 13.53 -9.74 5.29
N ARG A 342 13.37 -8.71 6.09
CA ARG A 342 13.32 -7.32 5.62
C ARG A 342 14.57 -6.92 4.85
N ASN A 343 15.74 -7.21 5.40
CA ASN A 343 17.02 -6.88 4.76
C ASN A 343 17.30 -7.77 3.53
N LEU A 344 16.85 -9.02 3.55
CA LEU A 344 16.95 -9.91 2.39
C LEU A 344 16.11 -9.38 1.21
N VAL A 345 14.86 -8.97 1.46
CA VAL A 345 14.00 -8.39 0.41
C VAL A 345 14.61 -7.08 -0.11
N ARG A 346 15.15 -6.24 0.78
CA ARG A 346 15.89 -5.03 0.39
C ARG A 346 17.05 -5.35 -0.53
N ALA A 347 17.88 -6.31 -0.16
CA ALA A 347 19.03 -6.73 -0.95
C ALA A 347 18.64 -7.30 -2.32
N ILE A 348 17.51 -8.04 -2.41
CA ILE A 348 16.97 -8.53 -3.68
C ILE A 348 16.60 -7.36 -4.60
N ASN A 349 15.94 -6.33 -4.07
CA ASN A 349 15.55 -5.17 -4.87
C ASN A 349 16.75 -4.32 -5.28
N VAL A 350 17.72 -4.15 -4.39
CA VAL A 350 19.02 -3.51 -4.69
C VAL A 350 19.77 -4.26 -5.80
N ARG A 351 19.78 -5.58 -5.73
CA ARG A 351 20.35 -6.44 -6.78
C ARG A 351 19.66 -6.28 -8.14
N ARG A 352 18.35 -5.96 -8.14
CA ARG A 352 17.56 -5.66 -9.33
C ARG A 352 17.72 -4.23 -9.83
N GLY A 353 18.56 -3.43 -9.19
CA GLY A 353 18.88 -2.07 -9.62
C GLY A 353 18.15 -0.97 -8.86
N MET A 354 17.38 -1.27 -7.81
CA MET A 354 16.76 -0.25 -6.99
C MET A 354 17.84 0.58 -6.26
N ARG A 355 17.67 1.90 -6.27
CA ARG A 355 18.56 2.87 -5.63
C ARG A 355 17.73 3.96 -4.96
N ARG A 356 18.41 4.84 -4.22
CA ARG A 356 17.80 5.99 -3.54
C ARG A 356 16.93 6.85 -4.46
N GLU A 357 17.33 7.04 -5.69
CA GLU A 357 16.58 7.83 -6.67
C GLU A 357 15.18 7.25 -6.97
N ASP A 358 15.02 5.94 -6.85
CA ASP A 358 13.74 5.26 -7.02
C ASP A 358 12.78 5.47 -5.83
N GLU A 359 13.28 5.97 -4.70
CA GLU A 359 12.52 6.21 -3.48
C GLU A 359 11.95 7.64 -3.40
N LYS A 360 12.01 8.36 -4.51
CA LYS A 360 11.36 9.65 -4.67
C LYS A 360 9.98 9.47 -5.29
N PRO A 361 8.90 9.76 -4.55
CA PRO A 361 7.58 9.81 -5.16
C PRO A 361 7.47 11.01 -6.11
N PRO A 362 6.52 11.00 -7.07
CA PRO A 362 6.25 12.15 -7.93
C PRO A 362 6.00 13.43 -7.12
N GLU A 363 6.25 14.58 -7.73
CA GLU A 363 6.17 15.88 -7.02
C GLU A 363 4.81 16.15 -6.39
N ASP A 364 3.74 15.70 -7.00
CA ASP A 364 2.38 15.88 -6.51
C ASP A 364 1.84 14.70 -5.67
N HIS A 365 2.69 13.74 -5.32
CA HIS A 365 2.29 12.59 -4.50
C HIS A 365 1.74 13.00 -3.12
N TRP A 366 2.36 14.01 -2.51
CA TRP A 366 1.80 14.74 -1.39
C TRP A 366 1.34 16.11 -1.88
N ARG A 367 0.21 16.58 -1.43
CA ARG A 367 -0.28 17.91 -1.78
C ARG A 367 0.66 19.02 -1.31
N ILE A 368 1.25 18.83 -0.13
CA ILE A 368 2.26 19.73 0.45
C ILE A 368 3.53 18.91 0.65
N ARG A 369 4.56 19.22 -0.13
CA ARG A 369 5.88 18.60 -0.08
C ARG A 369 6.82 19.40 0.80
N ASP A 370 7.80 18.70 1.35
CA ASP A 370 8.98 19.27 2.01
C ASP A 370 10.22 18.47 1.60
N PRO A 371 10.83 18.78 0.42
CA PRO A 371 11.96 18.01 -0.11
C PRO A 371 13.19 17.99 0.80
N GLU A 372 13.40 19.04 1.61
CA GLU A 372 14.50 19.06 2.57
C GLU A 372 14.25 18.07 3.71
N LEU A 373 13.04 18.06 4.28
CA LEU A 373 12.67 17.10 5.31
C LEU A 373 12.65 15.66 4.76
N GLU A 374 12.17 15.45 3.55
CA GLU A 374 12.18 14.13 2.89
C GLU A 374 13.61 13.58 2.76
N THR A 375 14.56 14.42 2.38
CA THR A 375 15.98 14.05 2.29
C THR A 375 16.53 13.66 3.66
N LYS A 376 16.28 14.49 4.69
CA LYS A 376 16.72 14.22 6.07
C LYS A 376 16.12 12.94 6.64
N LEU A 377 14.84 12.67 6.32
CA LEU A 377 14.15 11.43 6.75
C LEU A 377 14.78 10.19 6.12
N LEU A 378 15.11 10.23 4.82
CA LEU A 378 15.77 9.11 4.15
C LEU A 378 17.18 8.88 4.71
N ASP A 379 17.97 9.94 4.88
CA ASP A 379 19.31 9.83 5.45
C ASP A 379 19.28 9.20 6.84
N ALA A 380 18.44 9.73 7.72
CA ALA A 380 18.31 9.23 9.08
C ALA A 380 17.79 7.79 9.13
N TYR A 381 16.84 7.44 8.24
CA TYR A 381 16.31 6.08 8.22
C TYR A 381 17.30 5.07 7.67
N TYR A 382 18.09 5.43 6.66
CA TYR A 382 19.16 4.57 6.15
C TYR A 382 20.22 4.32 7.23
N GLU A 383 20.65 5.36 7.94
CA GLU A 383 21.56 5.21 9.08
C GLU A 383 20.95 4.32 10.17
N PHE A 384 19.67 4.55 10.52
CA PHE A 384 18.94 3.75 11.50
C PHE A 384 18.89 2.25 11.13
N LYS A 385 18.72 1.94 9.84
CA LYS A 385 18.70 0.57 9.30
C LYS A 385 20.07 -0.04 9.11
N GLY A 386 21.16 0.73 9.22
CA GLY A 386 22.52 0.29 8.88
C GLY A 386 22.68 0.09 7.36
N TRP A 387 22.06 0.95 6.57
CA TRP A 387 22.23 1.01 5.12
C TRP A 387 23.15 2.17 4.74
N ASN A 388 23.76 2.12 3.57
CA ASN A 388 24.54 3.23 3.04
C ASN A 388 23.63 4.33 2.42
N ASN A 389 24.26 5.40 1.93
CA ASN A 389 23.54 6.57 1.36
C ASN A 389 22.67 6.24 0.14
N GLU A 390 22.91 5.11 -0.52
CA GLU A 390 22.09 4.60 -1.63
C GLU A 390 20.98 3.65 -1.15
N GLY A 391 20.82 3.51 0.16
CA GLY A 391 19.85 2.60 0.76
C GLY A 391 20.22 1.12 0.61
N ILE A 392 21.49 0.82 0.41
CA ILE A 392 22.02 -0.55 0.29
C ILE A 392 22.41 -1.04 1.69
N PRO A 393 21.93 -2.21 2.15
CA PRO A 393 22.36 -2.79 3.41
C PRO A 393 23.87 -2.96 3.45
N THR A 394 24.50 -2.45 4.51
CA THR A 394 25.95 -2.59 4.65
C THR A 394 26.38 -4.03 4.91
N LYS A 395 27.61 -4.36 4.62
CA LYS A 395 28.19 -5.68 4.89
C LYS A 395 28.07 -6.05 6.38
N GLU A 396 28.31 -5.09 7.26
CA GLU A 396 28.17 -5.26 8.70
C GLU A 396 26.73 -5.61 9.10
N THR A 397 25.75 -4.89 8.55
CA THR A 397 24.33 -5.15 8.80
C THR A 397 23.91 -6.54 8.32
N LEU A 398 24.35 -6.92 7.11
CA LEU A 398 24.07 -8.25 6.56
C LEU A 398 24.71 -9.35 7.41
N SER A 399 25.95 -9.17 7.85
CA SER A 399 26.66 -10.16 8.69
C SER A 399 25.98 -10.33 10.06
N LYS A 400 25.60 -9.24 10.72
CA LYS A 400 24.84 -9.29 11.98
C LYS A 400 23.54 -10.09 11.89
N LEU A 401 22.95 -10.13 10.70
CA LEU A 401 21.70 -10.85 10.43
C LEU A 401 21.92 -12.27 9.85
N GLY A 402 23.16 -12.77 9.80
CA GLY A 402 23.47 -14.06 9.20
C GLY A 402 23.26 -14.12 7.70
N LEU A 403 23.41 -12.99 7.00
CA LEU A 403 23.24 -12.82 5.56
C LEU A 403 24.59 -12.59 4.84
N ASP A 404 25.68 -13.18 5.35
CA ASP A 404 27.02 -13.03 4.76
C ASP A 404 27.06 -13.42 3.27
N TYR A 405 26.35 -14.47 2.90
CA TYR A 405 26.23 -14.92 1.50
C TYR A 405 25.58 -13.89 0.59
N VAL A 406 24.68 -13.07 1.14
CA VAL A 406 24.04 -11.96 0.40
C VAL A 406 25.06 -10.85 0.19
N GLY A 407 25.82 -10.48 1.22
CA GLY A 407 26.89 -9.51 1.12
C GLY A 407 27.91 -9.90 0.05
N GLN A 408 28.35 -11.17 0.05
CA GLN A 408 29.25 -11.70 -0.98
C GLN A 408 28.66 -11.66 -2.40
N ASP A 409 27.35 -11.90 -2.56
CA ASP A 409 26.70 -11.80 -3.87
C ASP A 409 26.68 -10.34 -4.36
N LEU A 410 26.37 -9.39 -3.49
CA LEU A 410 26.36 -7.97 -3.82
C LEU A 410 27.78 -7.46 -4.16
N GLU A 411 28.80 -7.90 -3.42
CA GLU A 411 30.21 -7.58 -3.72
C GLU A 411 30.64 -8.10 -5.09
N ARG A 412 30.33 -9.37 -5.42
CA ARG A 412 30.65 -9.95 -6.73
C ARG A 412 29.99 -9.20 -7.89
N ARG A 413 28.93 -8.48 -7.63
CA ARG A 413 28.21 -7.66 -8.62
C ARG A 413 28.68 -6.21 -8.65
N GLY A 414 29.64 -5.83 -7.81
CA GLY A 414 30.10 -4.45 -7.71
C GLY A 414 29.05 -3.49 -7.14
N ILE A 415 28.15 -3.99 -6.30
CA ILE A 415 27.08 -3.21 -5.65
C ILE A 415 27.52 -2.76 -4.25
N LEU A 416 28.31 -3.57 -3.54
CA LEU A 416 28.98 -3.27 -2.28
C LEU A 416 30.48 -3.14 -2.48
#